data_6c299373532172ce289cbca338b631f4
#
_entry.id   6c299373532172ce289cbca338b631f4
#
_cell.length_a   1.000
_cell.length_b   1.000
_cell.length_c   1.000
_cell.angle_alpha   90.00
_cell.angle_beta   90.00
_cell.angle_gamma   90.00
#
_symmetry.space_group_name_H-M   'P 1'
#
loop_
_entity.id
_entity.type
_entity.pdbx_description
1 polymer ?
#
loop_
_entity_poly.entity_id
_entity_poly.type
_entity_poly.pdbx_seq_one_letter_code
_entity_poly.pdbx_strand_id
1 'polypeptide(L)'
;MKEFKDMQFHISRDTDRGLCHCACGRQDRQLNTYDWLYDVPGNEEDTDLVEVQFKNTRKGYYHNVNHLDLQKGDTVAVEANPGHDIGVVTLTGRLVKLQVKKANLKSPDEIKRVYRIAKPTDMDKYYEAKSREHGTMIQSRQIAKDLGLQMKIGDVEYQGDGNKAIFYYIADERVDFRQLIKVLADTFHVRIEMKQIGARQEAGRIGGTGPCGRELCCATWMKNFVSVSTNAARIQDISLNPQKLAGMCAKLKCCLNYEVDDYVEAGRKMPARDVVLQTADSDWYLFKTDILAGLVTYSTDKSIAANLITISAERARAVIEMNRRGEKPEALDEGDSVSTSDRPADLLADADISRFDK
;
A
#
# COMPACT_ATOMS: atom_id res chain seq x y z
N MET A 1 13.27 -39.90 -4.48
CA MET A 1 12.58 -39.09 -3.44
C MET A 1 13.65 -38.70 -2.43
N LYS A 2 13.97 -37.42 -2.31
CA LYS A 2 14.84 -36.94 -1.23
C LYS A 2 14.06 -37.06 0.07
N GLU A 3 14.64 -37.69 1.08
CA GLU A 3 14.01 -37.80 2.38
C GLU A 3 13.79 -36.40 2.97
N PHE A 4 12.68 -36.16 3.65
CA PHE A 4 12.28 -34.90 4.25
C PHE A 4 13.34 -34.31 5.22
N LYS A 5 14.24 -35.18 5.73
CA LYS A 5 15.37 -34.82 6.59
C LYS A 5 16.52 -34.12 5.88
N ASP A 6 16.63 -34.27 4.56
CA ASP A 6 17.71 -33.65 3.76
C ASP A 6 17.30 -32.30 3.15
N MET A 7 16.06 -31.89 3.33
CA MET A 7 15.65 -30.55 2.99
C MET A 7 16.11 -29.57 4.08
N GLN A 8 17.32 -29.08 3.93
CA GLN A 8 17.72 -27.86 4.62
C GLN A 8 16.85 -26.74 4.06
N PHE A 9 15.85 -26.36 4.86
CA PHE A 9 15.13 -25.12 4.61
C PHE A 9 16.10 -23.94 4.83
N HIS A 10 16.90 -23.64 3.82
CA HIS A 10 17.55 -22.37 3.75
C HIS A 10 16.44 -21.34 3.51
N ILE A 11 15.93 -20.77 4.59
CA ILE A 11 15.18 -19.52 4.52
C ILE A 11 16.21 -18.47 4.12
N SER A 12 16.59 -18.46 2.87
CA SER A 12 17.36 -17.34 2.34
C SER A 12 16.42 -16.13 2.34
N ARG A 13 16.94 -14.98 2.66
CA ARG A 13 16.15 -13.74 2.69
C ARG A 13 15.39 -13.48 1.38
N ASP A 14 15.80 -14.11 0.32
CA ASP A 14 15.31 -13.90 -1.04
C ASP A 14 14.23 -14.91 -1.47
N THR A 15 14.01 -16.01 -0.71
CA THR A 15 13.12 -17.11 -1.09
C THR A 15 11.97 -17.36 -0.11
N ASP A 16 11.77 -16.54 0.90
CA ASP A 16 10.77 -16.78 1.94
C ASP A 16 9.31 -16.47 1.51
N ARG A 17 9.08 -16.30 0.22
CA ARG A 17 7.75 -16.05 -0.37
C ARG A 17 7.03 -14.82 0.18
N GLY A 18 7.72 -13.90 0.84
CA GLY A 18 7.13 -12.73 1.45
C GLY A 18 6.54 -12.96 2.84
N LEU A 19 6.81 -14.11 3.46
CA LEU A 19 6.41 -14.42 4.84
C LEU A 19 7.46 -14.01 5.88
N CYS A 20 8.54 -13.40 5.46
CA CYS A 20 9.61 -12.95 6.33
C CYS A 20 9.15 -11.89 7.34
N HIS A 21 9.33 -12.17 8.61
CA HIS A 21 9.03 -11.25 9.71
C HIS A 21 9.93 -10.00 9.75
N CYS A 22 11.11 -10.06 9.15
CA CYS A 22 12.04 -8.94 9.07
C CYS A 22 11.82 -8.03 7.85
N ALA A 23 10.73 -8.19 7.12
CA ALA A 23 10.40 -7.47 5.89
C ALA A 23 11.41 -7.65 4.73
N CYS A 24 12.34 -8.60 4.83
CA CYS A 24 13.34 -8.88 3.79
C CYS A 24 12.77 -9.63 2.59
N GLY A 25 11.55 -10.17 2.66
CA GLY A 25 10.81 -10.70 1.50
C GLY A 25 10.23 -9.63 0.57
N ARG A 26 10.58 -8.35 0.80
CA ARG A 26 10.15 -7.22 -0.03
C ARG A 26 11.35 -6.55 -0.65
N GLN A 27 11.27 -6.33 -1.96
CA GLN A 27 12.21 -5.49 -2.63
C GLN A 27 11.77 -4.02 -2.49
N ASP A 28 12.65 -3.18 -1.97
CA ASP A 28 12.41 -1.73 -1.83
C ASP A 28 11.04 -1.37 -1.25
N ARG A 29 10.64 -2.02 -0.15
CA ARG A 29 9.37 -1.81 0.59
C ARG A 29 8.12 -2.29 -0.13
N GLN A 30 8.15 -2.65 -1.39
CA GLN A 30 6.97 -3.11 -2.11
C GLN A 30 6.70 -4.58 -1.84
N LEU A 31 5.44 -4.91 -1.52
CA LEU A 31 5.00 -6.30 -1.39
C LEU A 31 4.99 -6.97 -2.76
N ASN A 32 5.55 -8.16 -2.83
CA ASN A 32 5.56 -8.99 -4.01
C ASN A 32 4.27 -9.80 -4.12
N THR A 33 3.90 -10.16 -5.36
CA THR A 33 2.83 -11.12 -5.58
C THR A 33 3.24 -12.46 -5.00
N TYR A 34 2.36 -13.08 -4.22
CA TYR A 34 2.58 -14.39 -3.66
C TYR A 34 1.98 -15.46 -4.57
N ASP A 35 2.77 -16.46 -4.91
CA ASP A 35 2.32 -17.63 -5.66
C ASP A 35 2.08 -18.80 -4.69
N TRP A 36 0.82 -19.09 -4.42
CA TRP A 36 0.40 -20.16 -3.50
C TRP A 36 0.59 -21.56 -4.09
N LEU A 37 0.72 -21.65 -5.41
CA LEU A 37 0.71 -22.91 -6.15
C LEU A 37 2.05 -23.18 -6.85
N TYR A 38 3.09 -22.42 -6.52
CA TYR A 38 4.35 -22.49 -7.24
C TYR A 38 5.03 -23.88 -7.16
N ASP A 39 4.76 -24.63 -6.09
CA ASP A 39 5.31 -25.95 -5.81
C ASP A 39 4.34 -27.09 -6.19
N VAL A 40 3.19 -26.78 -6.78
CA VAL A 40 2.24 -27.78 -7.24
C VAL A 40 2.61 -28.24 -8.65
N PRO A 41 2.92 -29.54 -8.86
CA PRO A 41 3.25 -30.07 -10.17
C PRO A 41 2.15 -29.80 -11.20
N GLY A 42 2.53 -29.39 -12.41
CA GLY A 42 1.59 -29.07 -13.50
C GLY A 42 1.05 -27.65 -13.47
N ASN A 43 1.41 -26.83 -12.48
CA ASN A 43 1.07 -25.41 -12.44
C ASN A 43 2.12 -24.52 -13.14
N GLU A 44 3.22 -25.12 -13.55
CA GLU A 44 4.23 -24.48 -14.38
C GLU A 44 3.68 -24.34 -15.82
N GLU A 45 3.00 -23.25 -16.10
CA GLU A 45 2.84 -22.85 -17.49
C GLU A 45 4.17 -22.28 -17.98
N ASP A 46 4.67 -22.82 -19.06
CA ASP A 46 5.81 -22.27 -19.78
C ASP A 46 5.48 -20.85 -20.24
N THR A 47 5.98 -19.89 -19.50
CA THR A 47 6.00 -18.51 -19.91
C THR A 47 7.43 -17.99 -19.81
N ASP A 48 7.86 -17.38 -20.88
CA ASP A 48 9.15 -16.69 -20.94
C ASP A 48 9.13 -15.30 -20.27
N LEU A 49 7.98 -14.91 -19.69
CA LEU A 49 7.83 -13.62 -19.03
C LEU A 49 8.25 -13.67 -17.57
N VAL A 50 9.00 -12.67 -17.14
CA VAL A 50 9.41 -12.46 -15.76
C VAL A 50 9.10 -11.03 -15.30
N GLU A 51 8.71 -10.88 -14.03
CA GLU A 51 8.56 -9.57 -13.39
C GLU A 51 9.87 -9.24 -12.66
N VAL A 52 10.42 -8.06 -12.92
CA VAL A 52 11.65 -7.57 -12.30
C VAL A 52 11.37 -6.28 -11.56
N GLN A 53 11.80 -6.21 -10.31
CA GLN A 53 11.71 -5.05 -9.43
C GLN A 53 13.01 -4.26 -9.45
N PHE A 54 12.86 -2.94 -9.49
CA PHE A 54 13.94 -1.97 -9.34
C PHE A 54 13.71 -1.14 -8.07
N LYS A 55 14.24 0.05 -8.01
CA LYS A 55 14.11 0.93 -6.85
C LYS A 55 12.65 1.30 -6.56
N ASN A 56 12.28 1.25 -5.29
CA ASN A 56 10.96 1.62 -4.77
C ASN A 56 9.80 0.85 -5.45
N THR A 57 8.92 1.55 -6.14
CA THR A 57 7.73 0.97 -6.78
C THR A 57 7.90 0.68 -8.27
N ARG A 58 9.12 0.84 -8.81
CA ARG A 58 9.37 0.60 -10.24
C ARG A 58 9.51 -0.89 -10.51
N LYS A 59 8.58 -1.45 -11.27
CA LYS A 59 8.60 -2.81 -11.80
C LYS A 59 8.56 -2.81 -13.31
N GLY A 60 9.15 -3.82 -13.92
CA GLY A 60 9.11 -4.06 -15.35
C GLY A 60 8.85 -5.52 -15.65
N TYR A 61 8.39 -5.79 -16.88
CA TYR A 61 8.18 -7.14 -17.40
C TYR A 61 9.15 -7.36 -18.54
N TYR A 62 9.74 -8.56 -18.58
CA TYR A 62 10.83 -8.88 -19.50
C TYR A 62 10.66 -10.29 -20.05
N HIS A 63 11.11 -10.51 -21.30
CA HIS A 63 11.21 -11.83 -21.90
C HIS A 63 12.50 -12.52 -21.50
N ASN A 64 12.41 -13.72 -21.00
CA ASN A 64 13.52 -14.62 -20.75
C ASN A 64 13.89 -15.40 -22.03
N VAL A 65 14.36 -14.67 -23.05
CA VAL A 65 14.67 -15.23 -24.38
C VAL A 65 15.75 -16.31 -24.33
N ASN A 66 16.64 -16.22 -23.33
CA ASN A 66 17.76 -17.17 -23.18
C ASN A 66 17.38 -18.42 -22.36
N HIS A 67 16.11 -18.57 -22.00
CA HIS A 67 15.60 -19.68 -21.17
C HIS A 67 16.47 -19.93 -19.93
N LEU A 68 16.85 -18.85 -19.25
CA LEU A 68 17.58 -18.92 -18.00
C LEU A 68 16.68 -19.54 -16.92
N ASP A 69 17.25 -20.41 -16.10
CA ASP A 69 16.54 -20.90 -14.91
C ASP A 69 16.50 -19.80 -13.85
N LEU A 70 15.43 -19.01 -13.90
CA LEU A 70 15.24 -17.82 -13.06
C LEU A 70 14.27 -18.11 -11.93
N GLN A 71 14.69 -17.80 -10.73
CA GLN A 71 13.87 -17.92 -9.53
C GLN A 71 13.62 -16.54 -8.92
N LYS A 72 12.57 -16.46 -8.09
CA LYS A 72 12.30 -15.26 -7.29
C LYS A 72 13.51 -14.97 -6.39
N GLY A 73 14.00 -13.73 -6.43
CA GLY A 73 15.19 -13.28 -5.69
C GLY A 73 16.45 -13.16 -6.57
N ASP A 74 16.46 -13.78 -7.75
CA ASP A 74 17.60 -13.68 -8.64
C ASP A 74 17.82 -12.24 -9.11
N THR A 75 19.07 -11.80 -9.07
CA THR A 75 19.43 -10.49 -9.62
C THR A 75 19.81 -10.67 -11.09
N VAL A 76 19.16 -9.90 -11.95
CA VAL A 76 19.29 -10.03 -13.41
C VAL A 76 19.67 -8.71 -14.06
N ALA A 77 20.47 -8.82 -15.14
CA ALA A 77 20.71 -7.72 -16.05
C ALA A 77 19.68 -7.76 -17.18
N VAL A 78 18.94 -6.67 -17.30
CA VAL A 78 17.83 -6.53 -18.26
C VAL A 78 18.12 -5.44 -19.28
N GLU A 79 17.51 -5.56 -20.43
CA GLU A 79 17.62 -4.57 -21.50
C GLU A 79 17.07 -3.21 -21.05
N ALA A 80 17.89 -2.18 -21.20
CA ALA A 80 17.50 -0.79 -20.97
C ALA A 80 17.91 0.07 -22.19
N ASN A 81 17.41 1.28 -22.24
CA ASN A 81 17.75 2.21 -23.32
C ASN A 81 18.29 3.53 -22.71
N PRO A 82 19.63 3.76 -22.85
CA PRO A 82 20.68 2.88 -23.39
C PRO A 82 21.12 1.80 -22.41
N GLY A 83 21.85 0.78 -22.89
CA GLY A 83 22.57 -0.19 -22.07
C GLY A 83 21.71 -1.23 -21.37
N HIS A 84 22.02 -1.52 -20.12
CA HIS A 84 21.32 -2.50 -19.30
C HIS A 84 21.05 -1.97 -17.89
N ASP A 85 19.99 -2.47 -17.30
CA ASP A 85 19.63 -2.18 -15.90
C ASP A 85 19.74 -3.44 -15.06
N ILE A 86 19.90 -3.27 -13.75
CA ILE A 86 19.99 -4.36 -12.79
C ILE A 86 18.74 -4.33 -11.91
N GLY A 87 18.06 -5.47 -11.81
CA GLY A 87 16.89 -5.61 -10.96
C GLY A 87 16.79 -7.01 -10.39
N VAL A 88 15.82 -7.20 -9.49
CA VAL A 88 15.57 -8.48 -8.81
C VAL A 88 14.29 -9.09 -9.35
N VAL A 89 14.34 -10.37 -9.71
CA VAL A 89 13.17 -11.14 -10.13
C VAL A 89 12.21 -11.29 -8.95
N THR A 90 10.97 -10.83 -9.12
CA THR A 90 9.95 -10.89 -8.07
C THR A 90 8.84 -11.86 -8.38
N LEU A 91 8.67 -12.24 -9.64
CA LEU A 91 7.65 -13.20 -10.07
C LEU A 91 8.08 -13.87 -11.38
N THR A 92 7.85 -15.18 -11.45
CA THR A 92 8.02 -16.02 -12.64
C THR A 92 6.72 -16.79 -12.90
N GLY A 93 6.62 -17.46 -14.04
CA GLY A 93 5.52 -18.37 -14.34
C GLY A 93 4.20 -17.66 -14.67
N ARG A 94 3.12 -18.41 -14.54
CA ARG A 94 1.76 -18.08 -14.98
C ARG A 94 1.24 -16.72 -14.48
N LEU A 95 1.53 -16.37 -13.23
CA LEU A 95 1.01 -15.15 -12.63
C LEU A 95 1.57 -13.88 -13.27
N VAL A 96 2.74 -13.95 -13.94
CA VAL A 96 3.30 -12.80 -14.67
C VAL A 96 2.36 -12.34 -15.78
N LYS A 97 1.74 -13.26 -16.52
CA LYS A 97 0.74 -12.94 -17.56
C LYS A 97 -0.43 -12.13 -17.00
N LEU A 98 -0.88 -12.47 -15.78
CA LEU A 98 -1.97 -11.74 -15.11
C LEU A 98 -1.52 -10.34 -14.67
N GLN A 99 -0.28 -10.20 -14.19
CA GLN A 99 0.26 -8.89 -13.82
C GLN A 99 0.48 -8.00 -15.04
N VAL A 100 0.93 -8.55 -16.16
CA VAL A 100 1.06 -7.83 -17.45
C VAL A 100 -0.30 -7.30 -17.91
N LYS A 101 -1.35 -8.13 -17.87
CA LYS A 101 -2.73 -7.70 -18.16
C LYS A 101 -3.20 -6.58 -17.22
N LYS A 102 -2.94 -6.70 -15.92
CA LYS A 102 -3.28 -5.68 -14.91
C LYS A 102 -2.53 -4.38 -15.10
N ALA A 103 -1.31 -4.44 -15.63
CA ALA A 103 -0.48 -3.27 -15.92
C ALA A 103 -0.91 -2.51 -17.20
N ASN A 104 -1.86 -3.06 -17.99
CA ASN A 104 -2.36 -2.46 -19.24
C ASN A 104 -1.22 -2.07 -20.20
N LEU A 105 -0.22 -2.93 -20.38
CA LEU A 105 0.82 -2.71 -21.37
C LEU A 105 0.21 -2.63 -22.77
N LYS A 106 0.53 -1.58 -23.51
CA LYS A 106 -0.11 -1.25 -24.76
C LYS A 106 0.23 -2.22 -25.89
N SER A 107 1.42 -2.84 -25.85
CA SER A 107 1.87 -3.81 -26.83
C SER A 107 2.77 -4.87 -26.18
N PRO A 108 2.60 -6.16 -26.51
CA PRO A 108 3.56 -7.21 -26.14
C PRO A 108 4.95 -6.99 -26.73
N ASP A 109 5.04 -6.34 -27.90
CA ASP A 109 6.30 -6.09 -28.62
C ASP A 109 7.20 -5.05 -27.93
N GLU A 110 6.67 -4.31 -26.94
CA GLU A 110 7.42 -3.37 -26.11
C GLU A 110 8.15 -4.05 -24.94
N ILE A 111 7.91 -5.35 -24.73
CA ILE A 111 8.52 -6.09 -23.62
C ILE A 111 9.97 -6.39 -23.98
N LYS A 112 10.88 -5.84 -23.18
CA LYS A 112 12.32 -5.97 -23.30
C LYS A 112 12.79 -7.34 -22.83
N ARG A 113 14.09 -7.64 -23.03
CA ARG A 113 14.68 -8.94 -22.74
C ARG A 113 15.48 -8.95 -21.45
N VAL A 114 15.51 -10.12 -20.80
CA VAL A 114 16.54 -10.44 -19.80
C VAL A 114 17.79 -10.88 -20.56
N TYR A 115 18.92 -10.27 -20.27
CA TYR A 115 20.19 -10.65 -20.90
C TYR A 115 20.84 -11.85 -20.21
N ARG A 116 20.96 -11.77 -18.88
CA ARG A 116 21.67 -12.76 -18.06
C ARG A 116 21.43 -12.54 -16.57
N ILE A 117 21.80 -13.51 -15.75
CA ILE A 117 21.98 -13.32 -14.32
C ILE A 117 23.12 -12.32 -14.09
N ALA A 118 22.97 -11.42 -13.13
CA ALA A 118 23.97 -10.40 -12.83
C ALA A 118 25.28 -11.02 -12.37
N LYS A 119 26.39 -10.51 -12.91
CA LYS A 119 27.75 -10.92 -12.52
C LYS A 119 28.21 -10.06 -11.33
N PRO A 120 29.22 -10.51 -10.56
CA PRO A 120 29.80 -9.69 -9.48
C PRO A 120 30.22 -8.29 -9.94
N THR A 121 30.83 -8.18 -11.13
CA THR A 121 31.20 -6.89 -11.72
C THR A 121 30.04 -5.96 -12.05
N ASP A 122 28.86 -6.52 -12.34
CA ASP A 122 27.63 -5.73 -12.54
C ASP A 122 27.13 -5.21 -11.19
N MET A 123 27.23 -6.04 -10.16
CA MET A 123 26.82 -5.67 -8.80
C MET A 123 27.73 -4.59 -8.21
N ASP A 124 29.02 -4.63 -8.46
CA ASP A 124 29.94 -3.57 -8.02
C ASP A 124 29.55 -2.22 -8.62
N LYS A 125 29.30 -2.16 -9.93
CA LYS A 125 28.81 -0.96 -10.61
C LYS A 125 27.44 -0.51 -10.10
N TYR A 126 26.54 -1.46 -9.86
CA TYR A 126 25.22 -1.18 -9.32
C TYR A 126 25.32 -0.53 -7.94
N TYR A 127 26.10 -1.08 -7.02
CA TYR A 127 26.27 -0.50 -5.69
C TYR A 127 26.96 0.87 -5.74
N GLU A 128 27.93 1.07 -6.61
CA GLU A 128 28.54 2.37 -6.83
C GLU A 128 27.52 3.39 -7.34
N ALA A 129 26.69 3.04 -8.34
CA ALA A 129 25.62 3.88 -8.86
C ALA A 129 24.62 4.24 -7.77
N LYS A 130 24.18 3.26 -6.96
CA LYS A 130 23.25 3.46 -5.85
C LYS A 130 23.81 4.36 -4.75
N SER A 131 25.08 4.24 -4.42
CA SER A 131 25.72 5.09 -3.41
C SER A 131 25.71 6.57 -3.76
N ARG A 132 25.74 6.91 -5.06
CA ARG A 132 25.70 8.29 -5.57
C ARG A 132 24.30 8.93 -5.54
N GLU A 133 23.21 8.15 -5.50
CA GLU A 133 21.83 8.65 -5.66
C GLU A 133 21.46 9.76 -4.68
N HIS A 134 21.79 9.58 -3.41
CA HIS A 134 21.43 10.56 -2.38
C HIS A 134 22.16 11.90 -2.55
N GLY A 135 23.48 11.85 -2.79
CA GLY A 135 24.28 13.05 -3.05
C GLY A 135 23.81 13.79 -4.30
N THR A 136 23.57 13.05 -5.38
CA THR A 136 23.04 13.58 -6.64
C THR A 136 21.67 14.26 -6.43
N MET A 137 20.79 13.66 -5.62
CA MET A 137 19.48 14.24 -5.32
C MET A 137 19.61 15.59 -4.61
N ILE A 138 20.47 15.69 -3.59
CA ILE A 138 20.67 16.94 -2.84
C ILE A 138 21.24 18.03 -3.76
N GLN A 139 22.28 17.69 -4.52
CA GLN A 139 22.94 18.63 -5.42
C GLN A 139 21.99 19.08 -6.54
N SER A 140 21.20 18.20 -7.12
CA SER A 140 20.22 18.53 -8.15
C SER A 140 19.10 19.45 -7.64
N ARG A 141 18.68 19.31 -6.38
CA ARG A 141 17.73 20.24 -5.74
C ARG A 141 18.31 21.65 -5.65
N GLN A 142 19.59 21.76 -5.29
CA GLN A 142 20.25 23.06 -5.23
C GLN A 142 20.34 23.69 -6.61
N ILE A 143 20.77 22.95 -7.62
CA ILE A 143 20.84 23.43 -9.02
C ILE A 143 19.46 23.89 -9.51
N ALA A 144 18.41 23.13 -9.26
CA ALA A 144 17.05 23.52 -9.65
C ALA A 144 16.57 24.82 -8.96
N LYS A 145 16.94 25.01 -7.69
CA LYS A 145 16.68 26.23 -6.94
C LYS A 145 17.46 27.43 -7.48
N ASP A 146 18.74 27.24 -7.81
CA ASP A 146 19.61 28.30 -8.35
C ASP A 146 19.13 28.77 -9.73
N LEU A 147 18.53 27.85 -10.51
CA LEU A 147 17.87 28.16 -11.79
C LEU A 147 16.47 28.77 -11.63
N GLY A 148 15.97 28.97 -10.41
CA GLY A 148 14.66 29.57 -10.14
C GLY A 148 13.46 28.70 -10.57
N LEU A 149 13.63 27.40 -10.75
CA LEU A 149 12.57 26.52 -11.24
C LEU A 149 11.56 26.19 -10.13
N GLN A 150 10.28 26.34 -10.43
CA GLN A 150 9.17 26.00 -9.52
C GLN A 150 8.89 24.50 -9.55
N MET A 151 9.84 23.73 -9.08
CA MET A 151 9.76 22.26 -9.02
C MET A 151 10.57 21.72 -7.85
N LYS A 152 10.23 20.50 -7.42
CA LYS A 152 10.96 19.79 -6.37
C LYS A 152 11.39 18.43 -6.88
N ILE A 153 12.69 18.14 -6.86
CA ILE A 153 13.21 16.81 -7.14
C ILE A 153 13.00 15.94 -5.89
N GLY A 154 12.17 14.91 -6.03
CA GLY A 154 11.78 14.02 -4.94
C GLY A 154 12.77 12.87 -4.74
N ASP A 155 13.24 12.28 -5.83
CA ASP A 155 14.12 11.11 -5.82
C ASP A 155 14.97 11.05 -7.09
N VAL A 156 16.10 10.36 -7.02
CA VAL A 156 16.98 10.06 -8.16
C VAL A 156 17.25 8.57 -8.18
N GLU A 157 17.21 7.99 -9.37
CA GLU A 157 17.48 6.57 -9.59
C GLU A 157 18.47 6.41 -10.73
N TYR A 158 19.67 5.88 -10.42
CA TYR A 158 20.63 5.50 -11.43
C TYR A 158 20.27 4.13 -12.03
N GLN A 159 20.43 4.01 -13.33
CA GLN A 159 20.43 2.74 -14.03
C GLN A 159 21.59 1.87 -13.53
N GLY A 160 21.43 0.55 -13.51
CA GLY A 160 22.42 -0.36 -12.93
C GLY A 160 23.81 -0.30 -13.56
N ASP A 161 23.91 0.12 -14.83
CA ASP A 161 25.20 0.34 -15.53
C ASP A 161 25.80 1.74 -15.29
N GLY A 162 25.09 2.63 -14.58
CA GLY A 162 25.53 3.98 -14.27
C GLY A 162 25.43 4.99 -15.42
N ASN A 163 24.97 4.60 -16.62
CA ASN A 163 24.98 5.46 -17.81
C ASN A 163 23.79 6.44 -17.88
N LYS A 164 22.73 6.17 -17.14
CA LYS A 164 21.52 6.98 -17.10
C LYS A 164 21.04 7.21 -15.69
N ALA A 165 20.49 8.38 -15.41
CA ALA A 165 19.81 8.70 -14.17
C ALA A 165 18.40 9.24 -14.43
N ILE A 166 17.42 8.72 -13.69
CA ILE A 166 16.03 9.14 -13.73
C ILE A 166 15.79 10.08 -12.54
N PHE A 167 15.40 11.32 -12.83
CA PHE A 167 15.08 12.32 -11.82
C PHE A 167 13.56 12.42 -11.69
N TYR A 168 13.04 12.00 -10.55
CA TYR A 168 11.63 12.08 -10.24
C TYR A 168 11.33 13.45 -9.62
N TYR A 169 10.43 14.21 -10.24
CA TYR A 169 10.11 15.55 -9.78
C TYR A 169 8.61 15.78 -9.64
N ILE A 170 8.25 16.75 -8.80
CA ILE A 170 6.90 17.30 -8.64
C ILE A 170 6.92 18.73 -9.08
N ALA A 171 5.91 19.12 -9.83
CA ALA A 171 5.59 20.49 -10.18
C ALA A 171 4.08 20.62 -10.35
N ASP A 172 3.53 21.76 -9.94
CA ASP A 172 2.11 22.05 -10.08
C ASP A 172 1.79 22.47 -11.52
N GLU A 173 2.73 23.19 -12.16
CA GLU A 173 2.63 23.65 -13.53
C GLU A 173 3.68 22.99 -14.43
N ARG A 174 3.58 23.28 -15.72
CA ARG A 174 4.56 22.82 -16.71
C ARG A 174 5.87 23.61 -16.57
N VAL A 175 6.95 22.91 -16.25
CA VAL A 175 8.29 23.50 -16.08
C VAL A 175 9.12 23.31 -17.34
N ASP A 176 9.83 24.35 -17.77
CA ASP A 176 10.88 24.22 -18.79
C ASP A 176 12.21 23.87 -18.14
N PHE A 177 12.58 22.60 -18.26
CA PHE A 177 13.79 22.06 -17.67
C PHE A 177 14.95 21.86 -18.66
N ARG A 178 14.90 22.47 -19.87
CA ARG A 178 15.97 22.32 -20.88
C ARG A 178 17.32 22.74 -20.36
N GLN A 179 17.37 23.88 -19.66
CA GLN A 179 18.62 24.36 -19.04
C GLN A 179 19.06 23.46 -17.88
N LEU A 180 18.12 23.01 -17.06
CA LEU A 180 18.38 22.08 -15.96
C LEU A 180 19.02 20.78 -16.48
N ILE A 181 18.46 20.17 -17.54
CA ILE A 181 19.01 18.94 -18.12
C ILE A 181 20.46 19.13 -18.56
N LYS A 182 20.80 20.25 -19.20
CA LYS A 182 22.19 20.54 -19.60
C LYS A 182 23.11 20.59 -18.40
N VAL A 183 22.78 21.40 -17.39
CA VAL A 183 23.60 21.55 -16.19
C VAL A 183 23.74 20.21 -15.44
N LEU A 184 22.66 19.43 -15.32
CA LEU A 184 22.72 18.12 -14.67
C LEU A 184 23.59 17.13 -15.47
N ALA A 185 23.49 17.12 -16.82
CA ALA A 185 24.31 16.26 -17.66
C ALA A 185 25.79 16.63 -17.56
N ASP A 186 26.13 17.91 -17.54
CA ASP A 186 27.51 18.41 -17.40
C ASP A 186 28.06 18.11 -15.99
N THR A 187 27.21 18.16 -14.95
CA THR A 187 27.64 17.93 -13.56
C THR A 187 27.84 16.45 -13.24
N PHE A 188 26.94 15.59 -13.72
CA PHE A 188 26.95 14.16 -13.34
C PHE A 188 27.48 13.22 -14.43
N HIS A 189 27.73 13.73 -15.62
CA HIS A 189 28.26 12.99 -16.78
C HIS A 189 27.44 11.73 -17.15
N VAL A 190 26.10 11.82 -17.01
CA VAL A 190 25.17 10.73 -17.32
C VAL A 190 24.00 11.24 -18.16
N ARG A 191 23.33 10.35 -18.85
CA ARG A 191 22.09 10.69 -19.56
C ARG A 191 20.97 10.99 -18.55
N ILE A 192 20.35 12.16 -18.68
CA ILE A 192 19.30 12.62 -17.78
C ILE A 192 17.93 12.26 -18.36
N GLU A 193 17.09 11.62 -17.55
CA GLU A 193 15.68 11.42 -17.81
C GLU A 193 14.85 12.10 -16.72
N MET A 194 13.96 13.03 -17.11
CA MET A 194 13.08 13.73 -16.17
C MET A 194 11.72 13.05 -16.15
N LYS A 195 11.25 12.63 -14.97
CA LYS A 195 9.96 11.96 -14.80
C LYS A 195 9.10 12.69 -13.76
N GLN A 196 8.01 13.28 -14.21
CA GLN A 196 7.04 13.90 -13.31
C GLN A 196 6.29 12.83 -12.53
N ILE A 197 6.15 13.04 -11.23
CA ILE A 197 5.37 12.20 -10.33
C ILE A 197 4.36 13.03 -9.54
N GLY A 198 3.27 12.42 -9.13
CA GLY A 198 2.30 13.05 -8.26
C GLY A 198 2.70 12.98 -6.79
N ALA A 199 2.13 13.85 -5.93
CA ALA A 199 2.42 13.90 -4.50
C ALA A 199 2.22 12.55 -3.77
N ARG A 200 1.25 11.72 -4.20
CA ARG A 200 1.05 10.38 -3.64
C ARG A 200 2.17 9.42 -4.04
N GLN A 201 2.67 9.52 -5.26
CA GLN A 201 3.80 8.71 -5.72
C GLN A 201 5.09 9.12 -5.00
N GLU A 202 5.29 10.43 -4.75
CA GLU A 202 6.40 10.90 -3.93
C GLU A 202 6.31 10.32 -2.51
N ALA A 203 5.16 10.43 -1.86
CA ALA A 203 4.94 9.85 -0.54
C ALA A 203 5.22 8.34 -0.51
N GLY A 204 4.83 7.61 -1.58
CA GLY A 204 5.13 6.19 -1.72
C GLY A 204 6.62 5.88 -1.84
N ARG A 205 7.39 6.74 -2.52
CA ARG A 205 8.85 6.61 -2.64
C ARG A 205 9.58 6.94 -1.34
N ILE A 206 9.16 7.97 -0.64
CA ILE A 206 9.70 8.34 0.67
C ILE A 206 9.37 7.24 1.70
N GLY A 207 8.16 6.70 1.63
CA GLY A 207 7.65 5.74 2.59
C GLY A 207 7.22 6.41 3.90
N GLY A 208 7.14 5.60 4.96
CA GLY A 208 6.75 6.04 6.30
C GLY A 208 5.50 5.34 6.80
N THR A 209 5.01 5.76 7.96
CA THR A 209 3.86 5.17 8.65
C THR A 209 2.64 6.07 8.51
N GLY A 210 1.51 5.48 8.16
CA GLY A 210 0.23 6.17 8.10
C GLY A 210 -0.36 6.42 9.49
N PRO A 211 -1.42 7.25 9.60
CA PRO A 211 -2.11 7.48 10.86
C PRO A 211 -2.81 6.22 11.42
N CYS A 212 -2.90 5.15 10.65
CA CYS A 212 -3.36 3.82 11.08
C CYS A 212 -2.25 2.97 11.75
N GLY A 213 -1.04 3.50 11.94
CA GLY A 213 0.10 2.77 12.50
C GLY A 213 0.78 1.78 11.57
N ARG A 214 0.30 1.63 10.31
CA ARG A 214 0.86 0.74 9.29
C ARG A 214 1.68 1.52 8.27
N GLU A 215 2.60 0.85 7.59
CA GLU A 215 3.30 1.44 6.45
C GLU A 215 2.32 1.97 5.39
N LEU A 216 2.73 3.01 4.67
CA LEU A 216 1.89 3.64 3.65
C LEU A 216 1.47 2.62 2.57
N CYS A 217 0.17 2.53 2.30
CA CYS A 217 -0.38 1.64 1.25
C CYS A 217 0.25 1.92 -0.12
N CYS A 218 0.53 3.19 -0.43
CA CYS A 218 1.19 3.59 -1.68
C CYS A 218 2.67 3.19 -1.76
N ALA A 219 3.33 2.91 -0.64
CA ALA A 219 4.70 2.39 -0.61
C ALA A 219 4.74 0.86 -0.71
N THR A 220 3.71 0.17 -0.24
CA THR A 220 3.71 -1.29 -0.07
C THR A 220 2.97 -2.05 -1.17
N TRP A 221 1.66 -1.92 -1.28
CA TRP A 221 0.84 -2.80 -2.12
C TRP A 221 -0.05 -2.09 -3.13
N MET A 222 -0.50 -0.87 -2.82
CA MET A 222 -1.45 -0.15 -3.66
C MET A 222 -0.72 0.54 -4.82
N LYS A 223 -1.00 0.14 -6.05
CA LYS A 223 -0.38 0.67 -7.27
C LYS A 223 -1.33 1.59 -8.05
N ASN A 224 -2.62 1.26 -8.07
CA ASN A 224 -3.64 2.00 -8.81
C ASN A 224 -4.42 2.91 -7.86
N PHE A 225 -4.52 4.18 -8.21
CA PHE A 225 -5.16 5.19 -7.39
C PHE A 225 -6.30 5.84 -8.16
N VAL A 226 -7.50 5.61 -7.67
CA VAL A 226 -8.71 6.32 -8.12
C VAL A 226 -8.87 7.59 -7.30
N SER A 227 -9.53 8.59 -7.85
CA SER A 227 -9.87 9.82 -7.13
C SER A 227 -10.80 9.49 -5.95
N VAL A 228 -10.46 9.96 -4.76
CA VAL A 228 -11.23 9.72 -3.54
C VAL A 228 -12.22 10.85 -3.34
N SER A 229 -13.51 10.52 -3.17
CA SER A 229 -14.55 11.49 -2.86
C SER A 229 -14.79 11.59 -1.34
N THR A 230 -15.31 12.73 -0.90
CA THR A 230 -15.75 12.91 0.50
C THR A 230 -16.95 12.03 0.85
N ASN A 231 -17.69 11.55 -0.14
CA ASN A 231 -18.79 10.62 0.06
C ASN A 231 -18.32 9.29 0.67
N ALA A 232 -17.14 8.81 0.28
CA ALA A 232 -16.54 7.61 0.88
C ALA A 232 -16.32 7.78 2.40
N ALA A 233 -15.94 8.98 2.86
CA ALA A 233 -15.80 9.28 4.28
C ALA A 233 -17.17 9.33 5.01
N ARG A 234 -18.22 9.85 4.35
CA ARG A 234 -19.57 9.88 4.91
C ARG A 234 -20.16 8.49 5.09
N ILE A 235 -19.94 7.60 4.12
CA ILE A 235 -20.39 6.20 4.20
C ILE A 235 -19.75 5.49 5.39
N GLN A 236 -18.50 5.83 5.69
CA GLN A 236 -17.73 5.25 6.80
C GLN A 236 -17.97 5.95 8.15
N ASP A 237 -18.91 6.89 8.20
CA ASP A 237 -19.21 7.70 9.38
C ASP A 237 -18.00 8.46 9.97
N ILE A 238 -17.04 8.82 9.10
CA ILE A 238 -15.85 9.57 9.47
C ILE A 238 -16.14 11.08 9.39
N SER A 239 -15.75 11.81 10.44
CA SER A 239 -15.92 13.26 10.46
C SER A 239 -15.18 13.91 9.29
N LEU A 240 -15.80 14.90 8.64
CA LEU A 240 -15.23 15.60 7.48
C LEU A 240 -14.09 16.57 7.84
N ASN A 241 -13.41 16.37 8.95
CA ASN A 241 -12.25 17.15 9.33
C ASN A 241 -11.08 16.85 8.36
N PRO A 242 -10.53 17.85 7.64
CA PRO A 242 -9.43 17.67 6.71
C PRO A 242 -8.20 16.99 7.32
N GLN A 243 -7.87 17.28 8.57
CA GLN A 243 -6.74 16.67 9.28
C GLN A 243 -6.92 15.15 9.46
N LYS A 244 -8.15 14.69 9.69
CA LYS A 244 -8.47 13.26 9.82
C LYS A 244 -8.55 12.55 8.47
N LEU A 245 -8.92 13.27 7.41
CA LEU A 245 -9.11 12.73 6.06
C LEU A 245 -7.86 12.74 5.20
N ALA A 246 -6.90 13.64 5.46
CA ALA A 246 -5.67 13.77 4.68
C ALA A 246 -4.69 12.63 4.98
N GLY A 247 -4.08 12.09 3.92
CA GLY A 247 -2.92 11.21 4.01
C GLY A 247 -1.61 12.01 4.06
N MET A 248 -0.48 11.32 4.19
CA MET A 248 0.86 11.94 4.18
C MET A 248 1.17 12.69 2.88
N CYS A 249 0.47 12.38 1.79
CA CYS A 249 0.56 13.08 0.51
C CYS A 249 -0.32 14.33 0.41
N ALA A 250 -0.91 14.80 1.50
CA ALA A 250 -1.86 15.92 1.57
C ALA A 250 -3.15 15.74 0.72
N LYS A 251 -3.34 14.56 0.11
CA LYS A 251 -4.60 14.18 -0.58
C LYS A 251 -5.46 13.31 0.33
N LEU A 252 -6.75 13.16 0.02
CA LEU A 252 -7.61 12.26 0.77
C LEU A 252 -7.03 10.83 0.83
N LYS A 253 -7.16 10.19 1.98
CA LYS A 253 -6.65 8.84 2.24
C LYS A 253 -7.22 7.85 1.22
N CYS A 254 -6.35 7.10 0.55
CA CYS A 254 -6.74 6.11 -0.44
C CYS A 254 -7.49 4.90 0.17
N CYS A 255 -7.25 4.59 1.44
CA CYS A 255 -7.97 3.53 2.16
C CYS A 255 -9.48 3.83 2.24
N LEU A 256 -9.90 5.09 2.30
CA LEU A 256 -11.33 5.44 2.28
C LEU A 256 -12.05 4.85 1.06
N ASN A 257 -11.42 4.93 -0.10
CA ASN A 257 -12.02 4.41 -1.33
C ASN A 257 -11.88 2.88 -1.44
N TYR A 258 -10.82 2.34 -0.86
CA TYR A 258 -10.56 0.90 -0.88
C TYR A 258 -11.57 0.12 -0.02
N GLU A 259 -11.97 0.68 1.11
CA GLU A 259 -12.84 0.04 2.10
C GLU A 259 -14.33 0.37 1.88
N VAL A 260 -14.68 1.26 0.94
CA VAL A 260 -16.05 1.79 0.79
C VAL A 260 -17.09 0.71 0.53
N ASP A 261 -16.75 -0.30 -0.26
CA ASP A 261 -17.67 -1.37 -0.64
C ASP A 261 -18.00 -2.26 0.57
N ASP A 262 -17.02 -2.56 1.42
CA ASP A 262 -17.19 -3.32 2.66
C ASP A 262 -18.11 -2.57 3.62
N TYR A 263 -17.93 -1.23 3.76
CA TYR A 263 -18.81 -0.40 4.58
C TYR A 263 -20.23 -0.30 4.01
N VAL A 264 -20.39 -0.25 2.69
CA VAL A 264 -21.72 -0.25 2.06
C VAL A 264 -22.43 -1.58 2.32
N GLU A 265 -21.72 -2.70 2.20
CA GLU A 265 -22.30 -4.02 2.47
C GLU A 265 -22.69 -4.17 3.95
N ALA A 266 -21.78 -3.83 4.85
CA ALA A 266 -22.04 -3.88 6.29
C ALA A 266 -23.16 -2.91 6.70
N GLY A 267 -23.18 -1.71 6.10
CA GLY A 267 -24.20 -0.68 6.35
C GLY A 267 -25.61 -1.11 6.00
N ARG A 268 -25.79 -2.02 5.02
CA ARG A 268 -27.12 -2.59 4.70
C ARG A 268 -27.73 -3.39 5.85
N LYS A 269 -26.90 -3.89 6.75
CA LYS A 269 -27.29 -4.67 7.92
C LYS A 269 -27.56 -3.79 9.14
N MET A 270 -27.29 -2.49 9.06
CA MET A 270 -27.51 -1.55 10.17
C MET A 270 -28.94 -1.03 10.19
N PRO A 271 -29.50 -0.69 11.36
CA PRO A 271 -30.78 -0.01 11.44
C PRO A 271 -30.72 1.39 10.83
N ALA A 272 -31.84 1.89 10.32
CA ALA A 272 -31.92 3.25 9.79
C ALA A 272 -31.73 4.28 10.92
N ARG A 273 -31.09 5.42 10.60
CA ARG A 273 -30.68 6.43 11.59
C ARG A 273 -31.84 7.18 12.25
N ASP A 274 -32.98 7.22 11.63
CA ASP A 274 -34.18 7.94 12.06
C ASP A 274 -35.15 7.10 12.93
N VAL A 275 -34.85 5.82 13.08
CA VAL A 275 -35.67 4.90 13.85
C VAL A 275 -35.39 5.06 15.35
N VAL A 276 -36.43 5.38 16.11
CA VAL A 276 -36.44 5.43 17.57
C VAL A 276 -36.83 4.06 18.10
N LEU A 277 -36.01 3.51 19.01
CA LEU A 277 -36.35 2.28 19.72
C LEU A 277 -37.15 2.62 20.98
N GLN A 278 -38.23 1.86 21.25
CA GLN A 278 -39.07 2.05 22.41
C GLN A 278 -38.94 0.85 23.35
N THR A 279 -38.61 1.13 24.59
CA THR A 279 -38.73 0.17 25.70
C THR A 279 -39.93 0.51 26.59
N ALA A 280 -40.20 -0.29 27.59
CA ALA A 280 -41.29 -0.02 28.55
C ALA A 280 -41.11 1.35 29.24
N ASP A 281 -39.86 1.73 29.54
CA ASP A 281 -39.54 2.90 30.38
C ASP A 281 -39.09 4.13 29.59
N SER A 282 -38.56 4.00 28.35
CA SER A 282 -37.87 5.08 27.65
C SER A 282 -37.86 4.94 26.12
N ASP A 283 -37.74 6.08 25.45
CA ASP A 283 -37.45 6.15 24.03
C ASP A 283 -35.93 6.27 23.83
N TRP A 284 -35.39 5.57 22.82
CA TRP A 284 -33.96 5.47 22.56
C TRP A 284 -33.62 5.98 21.17
N TYR A 285 -32.68 6.92 21.09
CA TYR A 285 -32.26 7.57 19.89
C TYR A 285 -30.86 7.07 19.48
N LEU A 286 -30.65 6.85 18.18
CA LEU A 286 -29.38 6.44 17.67
C LEU A 286 -28.32 7.54 17.92
N PHE A 287 -27.28 7.20 18.68
CA PHE A 287 -26.18 8.11 19.00
C PHE A 287 -24.95 7.86 18.13
N LYS A 288 -24.51 6.59 18.01
CA LYS A 288 -23.31 6.19 17.28
C LYS A 288 -23.49 4.82 16.66
N THR A 289 -22.86 4.63 15.48
CA THR A 289 -22.76 3.32 14.83
C THR A 289 -21.33 2.90 14.68
N ASP A 290 -21.03 1.61 14.90
CA ASP A 290 -19.80 0.96 14.47
C ASP A 290 -20.19 -0.05 13.39
N ILE A 291 -20.05 0.36 12.13
CA ILE A 291 -20.61 -0.35 10.98
C ILE A 291 -19.94 -1.72 10.81
N LEU A 292 -18.60 -1.79 10.93
CA LEU A 292 -17.86 -3.05 10.70
C LEU A 292 -17.98 -4.00 11.89
N ALA A 293 -18.05 -3.49 13.12
CA ALA A 293 -18.30 -4.30 14.30
C ALA A 293 -19.77 -4.75 14.42
N GLY A 294 -20.67 -4.14 13.64
CA GLY A 294 -22.10 -4.42 13.72
C GLY A 294 -22.74 -3.95 15.02
N LEU A 295 -22.17 -2.90 15.65
CA LEU A 295 -22.61 -2.38 16.93
C LEU A 295 -23.32 -1.03 16.77
N VAL A 296 -24.33 -0.80 17.60
CA VAL A 296 -25.13 0.41 17.61
C VAL A 296 -25.26 0.91 19.04
N THR A 297 -24.90 2.18 19.24
CA THR A 297 -25.06 2.83 20.55
C THR A 297 -26.27 3.75 20.51
N TYR A 298 -27.15 3.57 21.44
CA TYR A 298 -28.35 4.40 21.65
C TYR A 298 -28.21 5.26 22.90
N SER A 299 -28.91 6.40 22.89
CA SER A 299 -29.02 7.35 24.01
C SER A 299 -30.48 7.60 24.32
N THR A 300 -30.82 7.86 25.57
CA THR A 300 -32.16 8.31 25.99
C THR A 300 -32.45 9.75 25.61
N ASP A 301 -31.41 10.54 25.29
CA ASP A 301 -31.58 11.91 24.82
C ASP A 301 -31.08 12.05 23.38
N LYS A 302 -31.77 12.85 22.57
CA LYS A 302 -31.45 13.07 21.16
C LYS A 302 -30.21 13.92 20.95
N SER A 303 -29.87 14.79 21.88
CA SER A 303 -28.84 15.82 21.75
C SER A 303 -27.61 15.57 22.65
N ILE A 304 -27.81 14.86 23.74
CA ILE A 304 -26.81 14.65 24.76
C ILE A 304 -26.54 13.15 24.94
N ALA A 305 -25.29 12.79 25.20
CA ALA A 305 -24.91 11.42 25.52
C ALA A 305 -25.40 11.05 26.93
N ALA A 306 -26.66 10.58 27.07
CA ALA A 306 -27.28 10.19 28.33
C ALA A 306 -27.61 8.70 28.27
N ASN A 307 -27.30 7.96 29.34
CA ASN A 307 -27.60 6.53 29.49
C ASN A 307 -27.25 5.69 28.25
N LEU A 308 -26.00 5.80 27.78
CA LEU A 308 -25.56 5.12 26.57
C LEU A 308 -25.58 3.59 26.72
N ILE A 309 -26.31 2.92 25.84
CA ILE A 309 -26.30 1.45 25.71
C ILE A 309 -25.85 1.07 24.33
N THR A 310 -24.90 0.12 24.25
CA THR A 310 -24.41 -0.43 22.98
C THR A 310 -24.95 -1.84 22.81
N ILE A 311 -25.64 -2.09 21.71
CA ILE A 311 -26.23 -3.37 21.35
C ILE A 311 -25.78 -3.80 19.94
N SER A 312 -25.96 -5.07 19.62
CA SER A 312 -25.73 -5.56 18.26
C SER A 312 -26.79 -5.02 17.28
N ALA A 313 -26.42 -4.89 16.02
CA ALA A 313 -27.35 -4.50 14.96
C ALA A 313 -28.49 -5.53 14.79
N GLU A 314 -28.24 -6.78 15.13
CA GLU A 314 -29.28 -7.84 15.12
C GLU A 314 -30.30 -7.62 16.20
N ARG A 315 -29.87 -7.33 17.43
CA ARG A 315 -30.74 -6.99 18.53
C ARG A 315 -31.55 -5.73 18.24
N ALA A 316 -30.90 -4.68 17.72
CA ALA A 316 -31.61 -3.44 17.34
C ALA A 316 -32.74 -3.71 16.33
N ARG A 317 -32.48 -4.57 15.31
CA ARG A 317 -33.54 -4.96 14.35
C ARG A 317 -34.65 -5.77 14.99
N ALA A 318 -34.33 -6.66 15.91
CA ALA A 318 -35.33 -7.43 16.66
C ALA A 318 -36.23 -6.50 17.47
N VAL A 319 -35.65 -5.50 18.16
CA VAL A 319 -36.44 -4.49 18.91
C VAL A 319 -37.32 -3.64 17.97
N ILE A 320 -36.81 -3.24 16.80
CA ILE A 320 -37.61 -2.54 15.78
C ILE A 320 -38.81 -3.38 15.36
N GLU A 321 -38.62 -4.69 15.17
CA GLU A 321 -39.68 -5.60 14.79
C GLU A 321 -40.73 -5.76 15.91
N MET A 322 -40.30 -5.89 17.19
CA MET A 322 -41.18 -5.88 18.35
C MET A 322 -41.97 -4.60 18.45
N ASN A 323 -41.33 -3.44 18.32
CA ASN A 323 -42.00 -2.15 18.37
C ASN A 323 -43.05 -1.98 17.24
N ARG A 324 -42.78 -2.52 16.03
CA ARG A 324 -43.78 -2.54 14.94
C ARG A 324 -45.01 -3.40 15.26
N ARG A 325 -44.84 -4.42 16.07
CA ARG A 325 -45.97 -5.26 16.57
C ARG A 325 -46.65 -4.66 17.76
N GLY A 326 -46.17 -3.53 18.29
CA GLY A 326 -46.69 -2.88 19.49
C GLY A 326 -46.12 -3.45 20.80
N GLU A 327 -45.13 -4.33 20.71
CA GLU A 327 -44.44 -4.91 21.87
C GLU A 327 -43.28 -4.02 22.27
N LYS A 328 -43.12 -3.78 23.58
CA LYS A 328 -41.98 -3.00 24.10
C LYS A 328 -41.19 -3.87 25.07
N PRO A 329 -39.90 -4.16 24.77
CA PRO A 329 -39.04 -4.91 25.67
C PRO A 329 -38.77 -4.12 26.94
N GLU A 330 -38.47 -4.79 28.06
CA GLU A 330 -38.11 -4.15 29.32
C GLU A 330 -36.75 -3.45 29.25
N ALA A 331 -35.76 -4.09 28.61
CA ALA A 331 -34.42 -3.52 28.40
C ALA A 331 -33.93 -3.70 26.96
N LEU A 332 -33.09 -2.77 26.46
CA LEU A 332 -32.53 -2.87 25.13
C LEU A 332 -31.51 -4.02 24.97
N ASP A 333 -30.70 -4.27 25.99
CA ASP A 333 -29.65 -5.25 26.03
C ASP A 333 -30.10 -6.66 26.44
N GLU A 334 -31.38 -6.83 26.70
CA GLU A 334 -31.97 -8.11 27.07
C GLU A 334 -31.76 -9.16 25.95
N GLY A 335 -31.02 -10.23 26.26
CA GLY A 335 -30.68 -11.28 25.29
C GLY A 335 -29.60 -10.92 24.27
N ASP A 336 -28.91 -9.79 24.44
CA ASP A 336 -27.74 -9.46 23.62
C ASP A 336 -26.45 -10.09 24.21
N SER A 337 -25.68 -10.74 23.36
CA SER A 337 -24.41 -11.38 23.74
C SER A 337 -23.20 -10.43 23.74
N VAL A 338 -23.44 -9.13 23.53
CA VAL A 338 -22.36 -8.15 23.50
C VAL A 338 -21.83 -7.90 24.91
N SER A 339 -20.82 -8.68 25.32
CA SER A 339 -20.09 -8.39 26.53
C SER A 339 -19.20 -7.17 26.33
N THR A 340 -19.29 -6.19 27.23
CA THR A 340 -18.38 -5.03 27.26
C THR A 340 -16.94 -5.44 27.57
N SER A 341 -16.68 -6.73 27.87
CA SER A 341 -15.39 -7.30 28.22
C SER A 341 -14.47 -7.61 27.03
N ASP A 342 -14.98 -7.64 25.79
CA ASP A 342 -14.20 -7.96 24.60
C ASP A 342 -13.53 -6.74 23.92
N ARG A 343 -13.50 -5.59 24.58
CA ARG A 343 -12.56 -4.55 24.15
C ARG A 343 -11.17 -5.06 24.48
N PRO A 344 -10.25 -5.14 23.49
CA PRO A 344 -8.86 -5.41 23.83
C PRO A 344 -8.47 -4.42 24.91
N ALA A 345 -8.05 -4.94 26.08
CA ALA A 345 -7.58 -4.12 27.18
C ALA A 345 -6.57 -3.14 26.60
N ASP A 346 -6.72 -1.86 26.89
CA ASP A 346 -5.74 -0.86 26.51
C ASP A 346 -4.42 -1.25 27.17
N LEU A 347 -3.57 -1.94 26.41
CA LEU A 347 -2.27 -2.43 26.87
C LEU A 347 -1.36 -1.29 27.35
N LEU A 348 -1.76 -0.03 27.08
CA LEU A 348 -1.04 1.16 27.53
C LEU A 348 -1.64 1.78 28.79
N ALA A 349 -2.86 1.42 29.19
CA ALA A 349 -3.51 1.96 30.38
C ALA A 349 -2.77 1.59 31.69
N ASP A 350 -2.12 0.42 31.71
CA ASP A 350 -1.33 -0.07 32.86
C ASP A 350 0.19 0.08 32.63
N ALA A 351 0.64 0.70 31.56
CA ALA A 351 2.04 0.94 31.27
C ALA A 351 2.52 2.14 32.11
N ASP A 352 3.17 1.87 33.21
CA ASP A 352 3.88 2.88 34.00
C ASP A 352 4.98 3.50 33.11
N ILE A 353 4.80 4.77 32.74
CA ILE A 353 5.73 5.54 31.89
C ILE A 353 7.11 5.65 32.56
N SER A 354 7.18 5.54 33.87
CA SER A 354 8.45 5.57 34.66
C SER A 354 9.30 4.30 34.51
N ARG A 355 8.80 3.26 33.82
CA ARG A 355 9.52 1.99 33.63
C ARG A 355 10.85 2.13 32.85
N PHE A 356 11.02 3.22 32.10
CA PHE A 356 12.22 3.49 31.30
C PHE A 356 13.21 4.47 31.98
N ASP A 357 12.90 4.98 33.17
CA ASP A 357 13.73 5.95 33.93
C ASP A 357 14.68 5.29 34.94
N LYS A 358 15.04 4.01 34.70
CA LYS A 358 16.02 3.28 35.55
C LYS A 358 17.26 2.94 34.73
#